data_558582997f1302136613d8dec13980f8
#
_entry.id   558582997f1302136613d8dec13980f8
#
_cell.length_a   1.000
_cell.length_b   1.000
_cell.length_c   1.000
_cell.angle_alpha   90.00
_cell.angle_beta   90.00
_cell.angle_gamma   90.00
#
_symmetry.space_group_name_H-M   'P 1'
#
loop_
_entity.id
_entity.type
_entity.pdbx_description
1 polymer ?
#
loop_
_entity_poly.entity_id
_entity_poly.type
_entity_poly.pdbx_seq_one_letter_code
_entity_poly.pdbx_strand_id
1 'polypeptide(L)'
;MRTISLAIGVLAAIVASSASAQPVNLTGAYRCVQACRMGLVGNPAFVTQNGPDLNLLNEAGEPARAWPDWFAPATRIWIDAWNEGAVYSPDGMLIQFDNGTIWQRDLGPPPAPPVIGRRR
;
A
#
# COMPACT_ATOMS: atom_id res chain seq x y z
N MET A 1 27.58 -6.98 43.12
CA MET A 1 27.34 -6.71 42.85
C MET A 1 26.68 -6.73 42.04
N ARG A 2 26.34 -6.78 41.70
CA ARG A 2 25.94 -6.73 41.12
C ARG A 2 25.15 -6.36 40.45
N THR A 3 24.56 -6.20 40.08
CA THR A 3 23.80 -5.54 39.71
C THR A 3 23.63 -5.29 38.54
N ILE A 4 24.04 -5.14 37.99
CA ILE A 4 24.13 -4.98 36.81
C ILE A 4 23.26 -5.44 35.88
N SER A 5 23.10 -6.29 35.77
CA SER A 5 22.42 -6.94 34.83
C SER A 5 21.22 -6.42 34.35
N LEU A 6 20.61 -5.81 34.96
CA LEU A 6 19.49 -5.38 34.60
C LEU A 6 19.26 -4.79 33.39
N ALA A 7 19.83 -3.95 33.06
CA ALA A 7 19.53 -3.19 31.93
C ALA A 7 19.28 -3.95 30.73
N ILE A 8 19.80 -4.97 30.63
CA ILE A 8 19.69 -5.72 29.54
C ILE A 8 18.41 -6.08 29.07
N GLY A 9 17.61 -6.53 29.81
CA GLY A 9 16.39 -7.03 29.30
C GLY A 9 15.57 -6.03 28.61
N VAL A 10 15.79 -4.87 28.89
CA VAL A 10 14.99 -3.86 28.35
C VAL A 10 15.04 -3.73 26.89
N LEU A 11 16.16 -3.87 26.38
CA LEU A 11 16.32 -3.68 25.00
C LEU A 11 15.57 -4.58 24.14
N ALA A 12 15.49 -5.73 24.51
CA ALA A 12 14.84 -6.68 23.67
C ALA A 12 13.41 -6.35 23.43
N ALA A 13 12.78 -5.78 24.37
CA ALA A 13 11.38 -5.51 24.24
C ALA A 13 11.10 -4.53 23.13
N ILE A 14 11.96 -3.65 22.92
CA ILE A 14 11.74 -2.63 21.95
C ILE A 14 11.71 -3.15 20.57
N VAL A 15 12.55 -4.01 20.28
CA VAL A 15 12.64 -4.51 18.96
C VAL A 15 11.40 -5.22 18.52
N ALA A 16 10.83 -5.95 19.38
CA ALA A 16 9.69 -6.75 19.01
C ALA A 16 8.52 -5.93 18.57
N SER A 17 8.36 -4.77 19.12
CA SER A 17 7.14 -4.04 18.86
C SER A 17 7.01 -3.48 17.46
N SER A 18 8.08 -3.35 16.75
CA SER A 18 7.97 -2.75 15.45
C SER A 18 7.84 -3.76 14.32
N ALA A 19 7.97 -5.00 14.63
CA ALA A 19 8.10 -5.98 13.58
C ALA A 19 6.85 -6.20 12.76
N SER A 20 5.68 -5.96 13.31
CA SER A 20 4.46 -6.23 12.59
C SER A 20 3.93 -5.05 11.81
N ALA A 21 4.56 -3.93 11.90
CA ALA A 21 4.03 -2.75 11.23
C ALA A 21 4.28 -2.83 9.73
N GLN A 22 3.27 -2.47 8.97
CA GLN A 22 3.43 -2.37 7.53
C GLN A 22 4.22 -1.10 7.23
N PRO A 23 5.28 -1.18 6.45
CA PRO A 23 6.16 -0.03 6.25
C PRO A 23 5.61 1.07 5.37
N VAL A 24 4.59 0.79 4.59
CA VAL A 24 4.08 1.75 3.63
C VAL A 24 2.60 1.97 3.86
N ASN A 25 2.19 3.22 3.81
CA ASN A 25 0.78 3.55 3.87
C ASN A 25 0.24 3.56 2.45
N LEU A 26 -0.63 2.63 2.15
CA LEU A 26 -1.17 2.48 0.82
C LEU A 26 -2.45 3.28 0.57
N THR A 27 -2.91 4.03 1.57
CA THR A 27 -4.11 4.83 1.40
C THR A 27 -3.94 5.80 0.24
N GLY A 28 -4.89 5.83 -0.66
CA GLY A 28 -4.86 6.76 -1.75
C GLY A 28 -5.72 6.33 -2.90
N ALA A 29 -5.72 7.15 -3.92
CA ALA A 29 -6.39 6.86 -5.17
C ALA A 29 -5.38 6.26 -6.14
N TYR A 30 -5.83 5.30 -6.91
CA TYR A 30 -5.00 4.61 -7.88
C TYR A 30 -5.74 4.54 -9.21
N ARG A 31 -5.03 4.25 -10.26
CA ARG A 31 -5.62 3.95 -11.56
C ARG A 31 -5.11 2.61 -12.02
N CYS A 32 -5.99 1.82 -12.59
CA CYS A 32 -5.59 0.56 -13.18
C CYS A 32 -4.86 0.83 -14.48
N VAL A 33 -3.67 0.28 -14.61
CA VAL A 33 -2.85 0.51 -15.79
C VAL A 33 -2.61 -0.75 -16.61
N GLN A 34 -2.94 -1.92 -16.07
CA GLN A 34 -2.72 -3.17 -16.79
C GLN A 34 -3.68 -4.24 -16.26
N ALA A 35 -4.21 -5.03 -17.17
CA ALA A 35 -5.08 -6.16 -16.89
C ALA A 35 -6.26 -5.76 -16.00
N CYS A 36 -6.91 -4.69 -16.38
CA CYS A 36 -7.96 -4.11 -15.58
C CYS A 36 -9.22 -4.95 -15.61
N ARG A 37 -9.92 -4.95 -14.46
CA ARG A 37 -11.06 -5.80 -14.27
C ARG A 37 -12.17 -5.56 -15.26
N MET A 38 -12.40 -4.33 -15.60
CA MET A 38 -13.41 -4.00 -16.59
C MET A 38 -12.83 -3.85 -17.98
N GLY A 39 -11.55 -4.19 -18.14
CA GLY A 39 -10.89 -4.05 -19.41
C GLY A 39 -10.57 -2.63 -19.82
N LEU A 40 -10.74 -1.69 -18.90
CA LEU A 40 -10.52 -0.28 -19.21
C LEU A 40 -9.36 0.27 -18.40
N VAL A 41 -8.29 0.56 -19.07
CA VAL A 41 -7.15 1.20 -18.47
C VAL A 41 -7.53 2.62 -18.05
N GLY A 42 -7.08 3.02 -16.88
CA GLY A 42 -7.37 4.34 -16.37
C GLY A 42 -8.50 4.42 -15.38
N ASN A 43 -9.24 3.35 -15.19
CA ASN A 43 -10.32 3.36 -14.22
C ASN A 43 -9.77 3.50 -12.82
N PRO A 44 -10.45 4.28 -11.97
CA PRO A 44 -9.95 4.52 -10.63
C PRO A 44 -10.16 3.36 -9.68
N ALA A 45 -9.26 3.23 -8.74
CA ALA A 45 -9.37 2.30 -7.63
C ALA A 45 -8.92 3.02 -6.38
N PHE A 46 -9.33 2.53 -5.23
CA PHE A 46 -9.05 3.23 -3.99
C PHE A 46 -8.62 2.27 -2.90
N VAL A 47 -7.72 2.74 -2.06
CA VAL A 47 -7.29 1.98 -0.89
C VAL A 47 -7.39 2.88 0.32
N THR A 48 -7.94 2.36 1.39
CA THR A 48 -7.93 3.02 2.69
C THR A 48 -7.28 2.07 3.68
N GLN A 49 -6.24 2.52 4.32
CA GLN A 49 -5.52 1.70 5.28
C GLN A 49 -5.71 2.24 6.68
N ASN A 50 -6.04 1.35 7.60
CA ASN A 50 -6.27 1.72 8.97
C ASN A 50 -5.49 0.73 9.83
N GLY A 51 -4.28 1.10 10.20
CA GLY A 51 -3.38 0.18 10.87
C GLY A 51 -3.02 -0.96 9.93
N PRO A 52 -3.16 -2.20 10.35
CA PRO A 52 -2.87 -3.32 9.46
C PRO A 52 -4.02 -3.67 8.51
N ASP A 53 -5.19 -3.10 8.71
CA ASP A 53 -6.33 -3.42 7.88
C ASP A 53 -6.44 -2.50 6.69
N LEU A 54 -6.75 -3.06 5.55
CA LEU A 54 -6.95 -2.27 4.35
C LEU A 54 -8.33 -2.53 3.79
N ASN A 55 -8.92 -1.52 3.22
CA ASN A 55 -10.16 -1.64 2.45
C ASN A 55 -9.86 -1.19 1.04
N LEU A 56 -10.18 -2.04 0.09
CA LEU A 56 -9.92 -1.76 -1.31
C LEU A 56 -11.23 -1.63 -2.05
N LEU A 57 -11.24 -0.74 -3.01
CA LEU A 57 -12.36 -0.63 -3.96
C LEU A 57 -11.71 -0.72 -5.33
N ASN A 58 -12.01 -1.75 -6.08
CA ASN A 58 -11.33 -1.96 -7.33
C ASN A 58 -11.93 -1.14 -8.46
N GLU A 59 -11.34 -1.25 -9.63
CA GLU A 59 -11.77 -0.46 -10.77
C GLU A 59 -13.15 -0.85 -11.29
N ALA A 60 -13.68 -1.95 -10.82
CA ALA A 60 -15.06 -2.35 -11.14
C ALA A 60 -16.04 -1.94 -10.04
N GLY A 61 -15.56 -1.22 -9.02
CA GLY A 61 -16.42 -0.81 -7.92
C GLY A 61 -16.66 -1.89 -6.87
N GLU A 62 -15.89 -2.94 -6.87
CA GLU A 62 -16.07 -4.03 -5.91
C GLU A 62 -15.19 -3.81 -4.69
N PRO A 63 -15.77 -3.87 -3.49
CA PRO A 63 -15.00 -3.68 -2.28
C PRO A 63 -14.34 -4.97 -1.83
N ALA A 64 -13.25 -4.85 -1.12
CA ALA A 64 -12.60 -6.01 -0.52
C ALA A 64 -11.77 -5.58 0.67
N ARG A 65 -11.56 -6.48 1.59
CA ARG A 65 -10.69 -6.25 2.72
C ARG A 65 -9.37 -6.95 2.47
N ALA A 66 -8.32 -6.35 2.97
CA ALA A 66 -6.99 -6.91 2.82
C ALA A 66 -6.19 -6.66 4.09
N TRP A 67 -5.09 -7.37 4.23
CA TRP A 67 -4.19 -7.21 5.35
C TRP A 67 -2.81 -7.66 4.90
N PRO A 68 -1.76 -7.33 5.67
CA PRO A 68 -0.41 -7.76 5.29
C PRO A 68 -0.35 -9.28 5.19
N ASP A 69 0.28 -9.76 4.14
CA ASP A 69 0.45 -11.18 3.92
C ASP A 69 1.38 -11.72 5.01
N TRP A 70 1.00 -12.75 5.69
CA TRP A 70 1.78 -13.24 6.81
C TRP A 70 3.12 -13.83 6.39
N PHE A 71 3.30 -14.19 5.13
CA PHE A 71 4.60 -14.67 4.68
C PHE A 71 5.55 -13.54 4.33
N ALA A 72 5.03 -12.41 3.90
CA ALA A 72 5.86 -11.29 3.49
C ALA A 72 5.15 -9.96 3.78
N PRO A 73 4.91 -9.65 5.03
CA PRO A 73 4.09 -8.49 5.37
C PRO A 73 4.71 -7.15 4.98
N ALA A 74 6.00 -7.11 4.73
CA ALA A 74 6.64 -5.86 4.35
C ALA A 74 6.50 -5.55 2.86
N THR A 75 6.05 -6.49 2.07
CA THR A 75 6.00 -6.30 0.62
C THR A 75 4.70 -6.78 -0.01
N ARG A 76 3.90 -7.54 0.71
CA ARG A 76 2.71 -8.14 0.12
C ARG A 76 1.50 -7.96 1.02
N ILE A 77 0.32 -7.88 0.38
CA ILE A 77 -0.95 -7.92 1.09
C ILE A 77 -1.78 -9.08 0.55
N TRP A 78 -2.70 -9.54 1.35
CA TRP A 78 -3.65 -10.59 0.97
C TRP A 78 -5.04 -9.98 0.89
N ILE A 79 -5.73 -10.21 -0.22
CA ILE A 79 -7.07 -9.70 -0.44
C ILE A 79 -8.04 -10.87 -0.37
N ASP A 80 -8.77 -10.95 0.73
CA ASP A 80 -9.57 -12.11 1.02
C ASP A 80 -10.73 -12.32 0.05
N ALA A 81 -11.46 -11.28 -0.23
CA ALA A 81 -12.64 -11.39 -1.09
C ALA A 81 -12.29 -11.80 -2.50
N TRP A 82 -11.10 -11.50 -2.98
CA TRP A 82 -10.68 -11.83 -4.32
C TRP A 82 -9.76 -13.06 -4.36
N ASN A 83 -9.48 -13.60 -3.19
CA ASN A 83 -8.66 -14.80 -3.05
C ASN A 83 -7.32 -14.68 -3.80
N GLU A 84 -6.66 -13.57 -3.60
CA GLU A 84 -5.37 -13.34 -4.24
C GLU A 84 -4.53 -12.39 -3.41
N GLY A 85 -3.24 -12.39 -3.70
CA GLY A 85 -2.32 -11.47 -3.07
C GLY A 85 -1.87 -10.41 -4.03
N ALA A 86 -1.15 -9.45 -3.50
CA ALA A 86 -0.55 -8.39 -4.29
C ALA A 86 0.76 -7.96 -3.68
N VAL A 87 1.68 -7.54 -4.54
CA VAL A 87 2.95 -6.96 -4.13
C VAL A 87 2.84 -5.46 -4.30
N TYR A 88 3.33 -4.70 -3.36
CA TYR A 88 3.36 -3.25 -3.52
C TYR A 88 4.80 -2.75 -3.51
N SER A 89 5.03 -1.65 -4.23
CA SER A 89 6.36 -1.08 -4.30
C SER A 89 6.71 -0.37 -2.99
N PRO A 90 7.99 -0.25 -2.67
CA PRO A 90 8.41 0.37 -1.41
C PRO A 90 7.93 1.81 -1.23
N ASP A 91 7.70 2.51 -2.32
CA ASP A 91 7.21 3.88 -2.26
C ASP A 91 5.68 3.97 -2.31
N GLY A 92 4.99 2.83 -2.38
CA GLY A 92 3.54 2.82 -2.42
C GLY A 92 2.93 3.26 -3.73
N MET A 93 3.72 3.40 -4.77
CA MET A 93 3.22 3.91 -6.05
C MET A 93 2.57 2.85 -6.92
N LEU A 94 2.95 1.60 -6.74
CA LEU A 94 2.43 0.52 -7.55
C LEU A 94 1.93 -0.62 -6.69
N ILE A 95 0.81 -1.19 -7.09
CA ILE A 95 0.32 -2.42 -6.50
C ILE A 95 0.09 -3.39 -7.65
N GLN A 96 0.76 -4.52 -7.60
CA GLN A 96 0.62 -5.53 -8.64
C GLN A 96 -0.02 -6.78 -8.04
N PHE A 97 -1.18 -7.12 -8.54
CA PHE A 97 -1.92 -8.27 -8.07
C PHE A 97 -1.43 -9.54 -8.73
N ASP A 98 -1.62 -10.65 -8.08
CA ASP A 98 -1.15 -11.93 -8.59
C ASP A 98 -1.79 -12.33 -9.92
N ASN A 99 -2.94 -11.78 -10.24
CA ASN A 99 -3.59 -12.03 -11.51
C ASN A 99 -3.08 -11.16 -12.65
N GLY A 100 -2.09 -10.32 -12.38
CA GLY A 100 -1.50 -9.47 -13.41
C GLY A 100 -2.03 -8.04 -13.43
N THR A 101 -3.07 -7.74 -12.69
CA THR A 101 -3.59 -6.37 -12.61
C THR A 101 -2.57 -5.49 -11.93
N ILE A 102 -2.36 -4.30 -12.45
CA ILE A 102 -1.45 -3.33 -11.84
C ILE A 102 -2.20 -2.02 -11.64
N TRP A 103 -2.13 -1.52 -10.42
CA TRP A 103 -2.63 -0.19 -10.09
C TRP A 103 -1.46 0.73 -9.84
N GLN A 104 -1.57 1.94 -10.38
CA GLN A 104 -0.58 2.98 -10.15
C GLN A 104 -1.22 4.10 -9.37
N ARG A 105 -0.53 4.63 -8.38
CA ARG A 105 -1.07 5.69 -7.54
C ARG A 105 -1.32 6.93 -8.40
N ASP A 106 -2.51 7.48 -8.25
CA ASP A 106 -2.90 8.67 -8.99
C ASP A 106 -2.64 9.87 -8.08
N LEU A 107 -1.66 10.64 -8.44
CA LEU A 107 -1.31 11.83 -7.67
C LEU A 107 -2.01 13.08 -8.18
N GLY A 108 -2.97 12.88 -9.07
CA GLY A 108 -3.65 14.00 -9.68
C GLY A 108 -2.89 14.53 -10.88
N PRO A 109 -3.40 15.55 -11.51
CA PRO A 109 -2.70 16.09 -12.67
C PRO A 109 -1.40 16.74 -12.24
N PRO A 110 -0.40 16.76 -13.11
CA PRO A 110 0.84 17.40 -12.75
C PRO A 110 0.62 18.88 -12.53
N PRO A 111 1.42 19.51 -11.68
CA PRO A 111 1.26 20.93 -11.44
C PRO A 111 1.46 21.71 -12.74
N ALA A 112 0.69 22.76 -12.88
CA ALA A 112 0.81 23.58 -14.07
C ALA A 112 2.18 24.21 -14.11
N PRO A 113 2.77 24.37 -15.29
CA PRO A 113 4.04 25.05 -15.37
C PRO A 113 3.90 26.51 -14.95
N PRO A 114 4.94 27.11 -14.49
CA PRO A 114 4.89 28.50 -14.09
C PRO A 114 4.46 29.36 -15.25
N VAL A 115 3.59 30.30 -14.96
CA VAL A 115 3.15 31.14 -16.04
C VAL A 115 3.94 32.31 -16.25
N ILE A 116 5.08 32.29 -15.91
CA ILE A 116 5.93 33.38 -16.08
C ILE A 116 5.90 34.06 -17.33
N GLY A 117 5.98 33.52 -18.25
CA GLY A 117 6.06 34.18 -19.48
C GLY A 117 4.83 34.63 -20.07
N ARG A 118 3.84 34.44 -19.54
CA ARG A 118 2.80 34.69 -20.20
C ARG A 118 2.18 35.78 -19.79
N ARG A 119 2.31 36.51 -19.70
CA ARG A 119 1.82 37.50 -19.34
C ARG A 119 1.38 38.31 -20.10
N ARG A 120 1.19 38.55 -20.54
CA ARG A 120 0.85 39.07 -21.26
C ARG A 120 0.39 39.47 -21.56
#